data_e9f600fa8083b7eec0ec8f97d7783f2a
#
_entry.id   e9f600fa8083b7eec0ec8f97d7783f2a
#
_cell.length_a   1.000
_cell.length_b   1.000
_cell.length_c   1.000
_cell.angle_alpha   90.00
_cell.angle_beta   90.00
_cell.angle_gamma   90.00
#
_symmetry.space_group_name_H-M   'P 1'
#
loop_
_entity.id
_entity.type
_entity.pdbx_description
1 polymer ?
#
loop_
_entity_poly.entity_id
_entity_poly.type
_entity_poly.pdbx_seq_one_letter_code
_entity_poly.pdbx_strand_id
1 'polypeptide(L)'
;MLLFAAMFMLAFTVACSSDDGEANDTSDTGSSDGEEKSGDGEIAGDLEIQYFVGGYGDSWWKEAIGDFQEQYPDVNIIEHAGPNINEEMRSRWVSNDPPDVVYIDGAGSSETQMVEDGQLMNLTEWLQNIELENGDKLAESFIVDPATYDGEIYSLPLVFDTWGTWYDRAWFEKEGFEVPTDFDSFMKSMEEIKNKAGINPLVTSGQHPYYFLRGMLYPAFGAAGGDELLSDLITGAEGAWTSDVVLETMKKVETMAAEGMFDTGLGALNHTQSQMNFLLHDNAFVPVGFWLPNEMANDIPDGLEFGFIPSPMQDAGEPYAIVPDLRPLAIAENAENPEAAKAFVEFVFTRDYAMSFSEHTGAIMNLTEVDLSQSDKVPVYLTEANAMINDPEQVQIYHKPHPMSADLETPIGNALMSLMLGNMTAEEFAEAAEKAAAAYRN
;
A
#
# COMPACT_ATOMS: atom_id res chain seq x y z
N MET A 1 25.54 -52.47 11.49
CA MET A 1 26.42 -53.11 10.49
C MET A 1 27.07 -51.98 9.69
N LEU A 2 28.32 -51.70 10.09
CA LEU A 2 29.53 -51.32 9.38
C LEU A 2 29.39 -50.18 8.31
N LEU A 3 29.90 -48.99 8.60
CA LEU A 3 31.28 -48.50 8.43
C LEU A 3 31.77 -48.48 6.95
N PHE A 4 32.02 -47.30 6.40
CA PHE A 4 33.37 -46.98 5.88
C PHE A 4 33.55 -45.45 5.69
N ALA A 5 34.56 -44.94 6.41
CA ALA A 5 35.15 -43.62 6.24
C ALA A 5 36.24 -43.70 5.18
N ALA A 6 36.42 -42.66 4.41
CA ALA A 6 37.66 -42.43 3.66
C ALA A 6 38.02 -40.97 3.68
N MET A 7 39.04 -40.66 4.41
CA MET A 7 39.79 -39.41 4.57
C MET A 7 40.86 -39.37 3.46
N PHE A 8 40.95 -38.25 2.73
CA PHE A 8 42.13 -37.98 1.92
C PHE A 8 42.65 -36.57 2.23
N MET A 9 43.75 -36.57 2.95
CA MET A 9 44.67 -35.41 3.06
C MET A 9 45.62 -35.42 1.88
N LEU A 10 45.89 -34.26 1.30
CA LEU A 10 47.19 -34.02 0.64
C LEU A 10 47.56 -32.53 0.84
N ALA A 11 48.79 -32.37 1.32
CA ALA A 11 49.40 -31.12 1.73
C ALA A 11 50.45 -30.66 0.71
N PHE A 12 50.75 -29.34 0.79
CA PHE A 12 51.98 -28.63 0.47
C PHE A 12 52.44 -28.47 -0.98
N THR A 13 52.66 -27.21 -1.39
CA THR A 13 54.03 -26.64 -1.39
C THR A 13 54.04 -25.12 -1.48
N VAL A 14 54.82 -24.51 -0.60
CA VAL A 14 55.27 -23.13 -0.55
C VAL A 14 56.41 -22.94 -1.54
N ALA A 15 56.46 -21.82 -2.26
CA ALA A 15 57.68 -21.30 -2.83
C ALA A 15 57.73 -19.77 -2.65
N CYS A 16 58.61 -19.33 -1.75
CA CYS A 16 59.09 -17.96 -1.66
C CYS A 16 60.13 -17.71 -2.74
N SER A 17 60.11 -16.54 -3.35
CA SER A 17 61.32 -15.92 -3.91
C SER A 17 61.28 -14.42 -3.67
N SER A 18 62.21 -13.97 -2.87
CA SER A 18 62.60 -12.58 -2.62
C SER A 18 63.50 -12.09 -3.73
N ASP A 19 63.37 -10.86 -4.17
CA ASP A 19 64.54 -10.06 -4.55
C ASP A 19 64.27 -8.56 -4.31
N ASP A 20 65.38 -7.91 -3.83
CA ASP A 20 65.48 -6.54 -3.33
C ASP A 20 65.66 -5.52 -4.47
N GLY A 21 65.30 -4.24 -4.24
CA GLY A 21 65.63 -3.13 -5.11
C GLY A 21 65.12 -1.77 -4.67
N GLU A 22 65.82 -1.16 -3.75
CA GLU A 22 66.07 0.27 -3.44
C GLU A 22 65.09 1.39 -3.81
N ALA A 23 64.92 2.23 -2.82
CA ALA A 23 64.24 3.51 -2.71
C ALA A 23 64.69 4.59 -3.69
N ASN A 24 63.75 5.47 -4.05
CA ASN A 24 64.07 6.88 -4.17
C ASN A 24 62.89 7.77 -3.74
N ASP A 25 63.22 8.64 -2.82
CA ASP A 25 62.41 9.64 -2.16
C ASP A 25 62.29 10.90 -3.06
N THR A 26 61.09 11.40 -3.32
CA THR A 26 60.86 12.83 -3.57
C THR A 26 59.44 13.19 -3.21
N SER A 27 59.34 13.93 -2.12
CA SER A 27 58.18 14.73 -1.72
C SER A 27 57.77 15.74 -2.78
N ASP A 28 56.46 15.77 -3.11
CA ASP A 28 55.83 17.00 -3.55
C ASP A 28 54.39 17.08 -3.01
N THR A 29 54.19 18.16 -2.24
CA THR A 29 52.89 18.57 -1.65
C THR A 29 52.12 19.31 -2.71
N GLY A 30 51.00 18.73 -3.15
CA GLY A 30 50.02 19.40 -3.98
C GLY A 30 48.63 19.19 -3.43
N SER A 31 48.12 20.17 -2.70
CA SER A 31 46.68 20.31 -2.43
C SER A 31 45.97 20.44 -3.76
N SER A 32 45.10 19.54 -4.07
CA SER A 32 44.05 19.77 -5.06
C SER A 32 42.71 19.63 -4.35
N ASP A 33 42.03 20.76 -4.18
CA ASP A 33 40.59 20.82 -3.99
C ASP A 33 39.96 20.03 -5.12
N GLY A 34 39.46 18.86 -4.79
CA GLY A 34 38.61 18.09 -5.67
C GLY A 34 37.18 18.62 -5.54
N GLU A 35 36.78 19.47 -6.46
CA GLU A 35 35.36 19.58 -6.79
C GLU A 35 34.92 18.16 -7.18
N GLU A 36 34.06 17.55 -6.39
CA GLU A 36 33.26 16.40 -6.82
C GLU A 36 32.37 16.88 -7.98
N LYS A 37 32.84 16.69 -9.18
CA LYS A 37 31.96 16.65 -10.34
C LYS A 37 31.04 15.47 -10.15
N SER A 38 29.73 15.73 -10.08
CA SER A 38 28.69 14.76 -10.36
C SER A 38 29.09 14.04 -11.66
N GLY A 39 29.42 12.77 -11.54
CA GLY A 39 29.88 11.98 -12.67
C GLY A 39 28.68 11.70 -13.57
N ASP A 40 28.75 12.23 -14.78
CA ASP A 40 28.01 11.77 -15.95
C ASP A 40 28.60 10.40 -16.35
N GLY A 41 28.46 9.40 -15.47
CA GLY A 41 28.81 8.01 -15.70
C GLY A 41 27.71 7.38 -16.54
N GLU A 42 28.10 6.78 -17.67
CA GLU A 42 27.21 5.99 -18.52
C GLU A 42 26.49 4.94 -17.65
N ILE A 43 25.13 5.04 -17.55
CA ILE A 43 24.32 4.10 -16.78
C ILE A 43 24.30 2.79 -17.54
N ALA A 44 24.85 1.73 -16.95
CA ALA A 44 25.04 0.43 -17.61
C ALA A 44 25.14 -0.71 -16.58
N GLY A 45 25.14 -1.95 -17.05
CA GLY A 45 25.25 -3.14 -16.23
C GLY A 45 23.92 -3.77 -15.86
N ASP A 46 23.93 -4.74 -14.96
CA ASP A 46 22.72 -5.41 -14.51
C ASP A 46 21.95 -4.53 -13.51
N LEU A 47 20.63 -4.49 -13.63
CA LEU A 47 19.69 -3.86 -12.69
C LEU A 47 18.63 -4.89 -12.32
N GLU A 48 18.61 -5.29 -11.05
CA GLU A 48 17.64 -6.22 -10.51
C GLU A 48 16.46 -5.48 -9.88
N ILE A 49 15.25 -5.78 -10.34
CA ILE A 49 14.02 -5.14 -9.84
C ILE A 49 13.10 -6.20 -9.26
N GLN A 50 12.78 -6.07 -7.96
CA GLN A 50 11.77 -6.89 -7.28
C GLN A 50 10.45 -6.15 -7.20
N TYR A 51 9.36 -6.76 -7.70
CA TYR A 51 8.02 -6.22 -7.51
C TYR A 51 6.96 -7.30 -7.29
N PHE A 52 6.04 -7.00 -6.38
CA PHE A 52 4.89 -7.85 -6.08
C PHE A 52 3.85 -7.71 -7.20
N VAL A 53 3.33 -8.85 -7.69
CA VAL A 53 2.24 -8.89 -8.66
C VAL A 53 0.97 -9.30 -7.92
N GLY A 54 0.20 -8.30 -7.55
CA GLY A 54 -1.09 -8.44 -6.86
C GLY A 54 -2.24 -7.84 -7.65
N GLY A 55 -3.18 -7.18 -6.97
CA GLY A 55 -4.37 -6.61 -7.55
C GLY A 55 -4.15 -5.56 -8.63
N TYR A 56 -3.01 -4.88 -8.65
CA TYR A 56 -2.65 -3.91 -9.70
C TYR A 56 -2.04 -4.55 -10.96
N GLY A 57 -1.71 -5.86 -10.92
CA GLY A 57 -1.10 -6.56 -12.05
C GLY A 57 0.36 -6.16 -12.30
N ASP A 58 0.86 -6.45 -13.50
CA ASP A 58 2.25 -6.18 -13.90
C ASP A 58 2.38 -5.38 -15.21
N SER A 59 1.27 -4.97 -15.82
CA SER A 59 1.27 -4.33 -17.13
C SER A 59 2.03 -3.00 -17.14
N TRP A 60 1.85 -2.17 -16.11
CA TRP A 60 2.59 -0.93 -15.94
C TRP A 60 4.10 -1.17 -15.73
N TRP A 61 4.46 -2.15 -14.90
CA TRP A 61 5.86 -2.52 -14.69
C TRP A 61 6.56 -2.90 -16.01
N LYS A 62 5.88 -3.68 -16.84
CA LYS A 62 6.40 -4.10 -18.13
C LYS A 62 6.60 -2.95 -19.12
N GLU A 63 5.68 -1.97 -19.12
CA GLU A 63 5.84 -0.74 -19.89
C GLU A 63 7.04 0.05 -19.37
N ALA A 64 7.06 0.41 -18.09
CA ALA A 64 8.11 1.21 -17.48
C ALA A 64 9.51 0.58 -17.65
N ILE A 65 9.63 -0.72 -17.43
CA ILE A 65 10.88 -1.47 -17.62
C ILE A 65 11.31 -1.48 -19.10
N GLY A 66 10.36 -1.71 -20.03
CA GLY A 66 10.63 -1.72 -21.45
C GLY A 66 11.15 -0.36 -21.94
N ASP A 67 10.47 0.71 -21.56
CA ASP A 67 10.83 2.08 -21.96
C ASP A 67 12.17 2.53 -21.31
N PHE A 68 12.41 2.14 -20.05
CA PHE A 68 13.69 2.40 -19.41
C PHE A 68 14.84 1.69 -20.14
N GLN A 69 14.66 0.44 -20.56
CA GLN A 69 15.66 -0.31 -21.30
C GLN A 69 15.88 0.26 -22.72
N GLU A 70 14.86 0.84 -23.34
CA GLU A 70 15.02 1.58 -24.61
C GLU A 70 15.84 2.86 -24.42
N GLN A 71 15.65 3.57 -23.33
CA GLN A 71 16.41 4.78 -23.00
C GLN A 71 17.84 4.48 -22.56
N TYR A 72 18.05 3.38 -21.84
CA TYR A 72 19.35 2.95 -21.30
C TYR A 72 19.74 1.55 -21.84
N PRO A 73 20.11 1.43 -23.13
CA PRO A 73 20.32 0.13 -23.79
C PRO A 73 21.51 -0.67 -23.24
N ASP A 74 22.40 -0.04 -22.48
CA ASP A 74 23.54 -0.70 -21.83
C ASP A 74 23.20 -1.24 -20.42
N VAL A 75 21.96 -1.03 -19.95
CA VAL A 75 21.40 -1.65 -18.73
C VAL A 75 20.70 -2.95 -19.09
N ASN A 76 21.07 -4.05 -18.43
CA ASN A 76 20.36 -5.33 -18.53
C ASN A 76 19.43 -5.50 -17.33
N ILE A 77 18.10 -5.46 -17.55
CA ILE A 77 17.15 -5.56 -16.47
C ILE A 77 16.82 -7.02 -16.16
N ILE A 78 16.88 -7.36 -14.88
CA ILE A 78 16.53 -8.68 -14.33
C ILE A 78 15.31 -8.51 -13.42
N GLU A 79 14.17 -9.03 -13.89
CA GLU A 79 12.91 -8.92 -13.16
C GLU A 79 12.71 -10.08 -12.18
N HIS A 80 12.37 -9.75 -10.94
CA HIS A 80 11.90 -10.67 -9.93
C HIS A 80 10.46 -10.30 -9.57
N ALA A 81 9.48 -11.01 -10.12
CA ALA A 81 8.08 -10.62 -10.04
C ALA A 81 7.15 -11.82 -9.79
N GLY A 82 6.12 -11.60 -8.99
CA GLY A 82 5.12 -12.63 -8.74
C GLY A 82 4.32 -12.41 -7.45
N PRO A 83 3.26 -13.21 -7.25
CA PRO A 83 2.41 -13.07 -6.06
C PRO A 83 3.07 -13.59 -4.76
N ASN A 84 4.17 -14.35 -4.85
CA ASN A 84 4.92 -14.86 -3.70
C ASN A 84 6.35 -14.32 -3.65
N ILE A 85 6.65 -13.27 -4.38
CA ILE A 85 8.01 -12.79 -4.61
C ILE A 85 8.76 -12.47 -3.30
N ASN A 86 8.07 -11.89 -2.31
CA ASN A 86 8.69 -11.53 -1.03
C ASN A 86 9.18 -12.77 -0.25
N GLU A 87 8.48 -13.89 -0.35
CA GLU A 87 8.93 -15.16 0.25
C GLU A 87 10.09 -15.78 -0.56
N GLU A 88 10.01 -15.75 -1.87
CA GLU A 88 11.03 -16.29 -2.78
C GLU A 88 12.36 -15.54 -2.63
N MET A 89 12.33 -14.23 -2.45
CA MET A 89 13.51 -13.37 -2.30
C MET A 89 14.04 -13.26 -0.87
N ARG A 90 13.30 -13.76 0.14
CA ARG A 90 13.70 -13.65 1.55
C ARG A 90 15.13 -14.10 1.84
N SER A 91 15.56 -15.19 1.23
CA SER A 91 16.92 -15.72 1.47
C SER A 91 18.02 -14.77 0.96
N ARG A 92 17.79 -14.06 -0.14
CA ARG A 92 18.71 -13.06 -0.69
C ARG A 92 18.81 -11.86 0.26
N TRP A 93 17.66 -11.33 0.71
CA TRP A 93 17.61 -10.23 1.70
C TRP A 93 18.38 -10.57 2.97
N VAL A 94 18.18 -11.77 3.52
CA VAL A 94 18.87 -12.24 4.74
C VAL A 94 20.38 -12.42 4.51
N SER A 95 20.81 -12.78 3.31
CA SER A 95 22.22 -12.97 2.98
C SER A 95 22.96 -11.72 2.52
N ASN A 96 22.32 -10.54 2.58
CA ASN A 96 22.83 -9.25 2.07
C ASN A 96 23.20 -9.30 0.57
N ASP A 97 22.38 -9.99 -0.22
CA ASP A 97 22.43 -10.08 -1.67
C ASP A 97 21.02 -9.74 -2.25
N PRO A 98 20.46 -8.55 -1.94
CA PRO A 98 19.12 -8.15 -2.38
C PRO A 98 19.13 -7.76 -3.86
N PRO A 99 17.94 -7.67 -4.51
CA PRO A 99 17.76 -6.90 -5.73
C PRO A 99 18.06 -5.41 -5.50
N ASP A 100 18.37 -4.67 -6.56
CA ASP A 100 18.73 -3.24 -6.46
C ASP A 100 17.52 -2.38 -6.08
N VAL A 101 16.36 -2.64 -6.71
CA VAL A 101 15.10 -1.92 -6.50
C VAL A 101 14.05 -2.87 -5.97
N VAL A 102 13.27 -2.41 -4.99
CA VAL A 102 12.17 -3.18 -4.41
C VAL A 102 10.89 -2.36 -4.30
N TYR A 103 9.79 -2.89 -4.87
CA TYR A 103 8.43 -2.43 -4.61
C TYR A 103 7.88 -3.15 -3.38
N ILE A 104 7.65 -2.40 -2.31
CA ILE A 104 7.25 -2.92 -1.01
C ILE A 104 5.73 -3.02 -0.96
N ASP A 105 5.21 -4.18 -1.36
CA ASP A 105 3.80 -4.54 -1.33
C ASP A 105 3.65 -6.05 -1.14
N GLY A 106 2.45 -6.48 -0.74
CA GLY A 106 2.12 -7.89 -0.55
C GLY A 106 2.57 -8.49 0.78
N ALA A 107 2.15 -9.73 1.01
CA ALA A 107 2.47 -10.44 2.24
C ALA A 107 3.98 -10.69 2.36
N GLY A 108 4.52 -10.51 3.56
CA GLY A 108 5.92 -10.79 3.87
C GLY A 108 6.88 -9.64 3.57
N SER A 109 6.38 -8.46 3.13
CA SER A 109 7.14 -7.23 3.05
C SER A 109 6.68 -6.23 4.12
N SER A 110 7.61 -5.44 4.65
CA SER A 110 7.33 -4.38 5.62
C SER A 110 8.43 -3.34 5.53
N GLU A 111 8.07 -2.14 5.11
CA GLU A 111 8.99 -1.00 5.03
C GLU A 111 9.67 -0.74 6.37
N THR A 112 8.89 -0.66 7.45
CA THR A 112 9.41 -0.41 8.80
C THR A 112 10.45 -1.46 9.19
N GLN A 113 10.15 -2.75 8.98
CA GLN A 113 11.09 -3.82 9.31
C GLN A 113 12.35 -3.76 8.45
N MET A 114 12.22 -3.45 7.15
CA MET A 114 13.38 -3.32 6.25
C MET A 114 14.27 -2.13 6.64
N VAL A 115 13.69 -1.03 7.11
CA VAL A 115 14.45 0.11 7.65
C VAL A 115 15.15 -0.25 8.96
N GLU A 116 14.45 -0.88 9.91
CA GLU A 116 15.01 -1.34 11.19
C GLU A 116 16.17 -2.34 10.99
N ASP A 117 16.07 -3.20 9.98
CA ASP A 117 17.10 -4.18 9.62
C ASP A 117 18.25 -3.55 8.80
N GLY A 118 18.19 -2.25 8.46
CA GLY A 118 19.21 -1.55 7.67
C GLY A 118 19.33 -2.06 6.24
N GLN A 119 18.22 -2.49 5.64
CA GLN A 119 18.18 -3.09 4.31
C GLN A 119 17.97 -2.07 3.19
N LEU A 120 17.49 -0.86 3.52
CA LEU A 120 17.15 0.17 2.55
C LEU A 120 18.15 1.33 2.56
N MET A 121 18.45 1.85 1.38
CA MET A 121 19.33 3.00 1.18
C MET A 121 18.67 4.28 1.69
N ASN A 122 19.45 5.14 2.35
CA ASN A 122 19.01 6.48 2.70
C ASN A 122 18.89 7.36 1.44
N LEU A 123 17.69 7.83 1.16
CA LEU A 123 17.37 8.63 -0.03
C LEU A 123 17.21 10.12 0.27
N THR A 124 17.38 10.55 1.52
CA THR A 124 17.05 11.91 1.98
C THR A 124 17.74 13.01 1.18
N GLU A 125 19.07 12.94 1.05
CA GLU A 125 19.83 13.95 0.31
C GLU A 125 19.59 13.86 -1.20
N TRP A 126 19.47 12.65 -1.73
CA TRP A 126 19.25 12.42 -3.15
C TRP A 126 17.90 12.96 -3.60
N LEU A 127 16.82 12.69 -2.86
CA LEU A 127 15.46 13.14 -3.17
C LEU A 127 15.36 14.68 -3.30
N GLN A 128 16.11 15.44 -2.49
CA GLN A 128 16.11 16.90 -2.53
C GLN A 128 16.64 17.48 -3.85
N ASN A 129 17.37 16.68 -4.63
CA ASN A 129 18.00 17.12 -5.87
C ASN A 129 17.24 16.72 -7.14
N ILE A 130 16.21 15.87 -7.03
CA ILE A 130 15.42 15.41 -8.18
C ILE A 130 14.45 16.52 -8.60
N GLU A 131 14.48 16.83 -9.89
CA GLU A 131 13.54 17.75 -10.54
C GLU A 131 12.68 16.99 -11.54
N LEU A 132 11.38 17.23 -11.49
CA LEU A 132 10.44 16.71 -12.47
C LEU A 132 10.55 17.50 -13.80
N GLU A 133 9.89 16.97 -14.84
CA GLU A 133 9.91 17.53 -16.19
C GLU A 133 9.45 19.00 -16.30
N ASN A 134 8.66 19.48 -15.35
CA ASN A 134 8.21 20.87 -15.26
C ASN A 134 9.11 21.77 -14.38
N GLY A 135 10.16 21.19 -13.79
CA GLY A 135 11.11 21.89 -12.91
C GLY A 135 10.72 21.93 -11.43
N ASP A 136 9.62 21.27 -11.05
CA ASP A 136 9.25 21.10 -9.63
C ASP A 136 10.18 20.09 -8.96
N LYS A 137 10.38 20.24 -7.66
CA LYS A 137 11.12 19.23 -6.88
C LYS A 137 10.24 18.01 -6.62
N LEU A 138 10.74 16.80 -6.87
CA LEU A 138 10.02 15.58 -6.56
C LEU A 138 9.64 15.51 -5.07
N ALA A 139 10.53 15.97 -4.19
CA ALA A 139 10.28 16.03 -2.75
C ALA A 139 9.03 16.83 -2.35
N GLU A 140 8.58 17.77 -3.19
CA GLU A 140 7.44 18.65 -2.96
C GLU A 140 6.21 18.26 -3.81
N SER A 141 6.31 17.15 -4.56
CA SER A 141 5.32 16.76 -5.57
C SER A 141 4.52 15.51 -5.19
N PHE A 142 4.64 15.02 -3.96
CA PHE A 142 3.84 13.91 -3.47
C PHE A 142 2.47 14.37 -2.98
N ILE A 143 1.42 13.54 -3.20
CA ILE A 143 0.11 13.73 -2.55
C ILE A 143 0.25 13.53 -1.04
N VAL A 144 0.98 12.48 -0.65
CA VAL A 144 1.35 12.19 0.74
C VAL A 144 2.87 12.03 0.79
N ASP A 145 3.49 12.80 1.66
CA ASP A 145 4.95 12.81 1.82
C ASP A 145 5.51 11.41 2.16
N PRO A 146 6.76 11.12 1.77
CA PRO A 146 7.46 9.91 2.18
C PRO A 146 7.50 9.76 3.71
N ALA A 147 7.40 8.52 4.18
CA ALA A 147 7.60 8.22 5.60
C ALA A 147 9.04 8.57 6.03
N THR A 148 9.19 9.08 7.24
CA THR A 148 10.50 9.38 7.83
C THR A 148 10.77 8.48 9.03
N TYR A 149 12.02 8.01 9.13
CA TYR A 149 12.53 7.21 10.24
C TYR A 149 13.72 7.96 10.84
N ASP A 150 13.59 8.43 12.06
CA ASP A 150 14.55 9.34 12.71
C ASP A 150 14.88 10.61 11.89
N GLY A 151 13.92 11.06 11.08
CA GLY A 151 14.05 12.23 10.21
C GLY A 151 14.65 11.95 8.84
N GLU A 152 14.95 10.70 8.50
CA GLU A 152 15.50 10.26 7.24
C GLU A 152 14.48 9.49 6.39
N ILE A 153 14.62 9.54 5.06
CA ILE A 153 13.75 8.89 4.08
C ILE A 153 14.48 7.69 3.46
N TYR A 154 13.82 6.53 3.44
CA TYR A 154 14.38 5.27 2.90
C TYR A 154 13.58 4.68 1.74
N SER A 155 12.41 5.25 1.46
CA SER A 155 11.54 4.81 0.37
C SER A 155 10.71 5.97 -0.15
N LEU A 156 10.25 5.87 -1.40
CA LEU A 156 9.34 6.85 -2.01
C LEU A 156 7.97 6.20 -2.21
N PRO A 157 6.89 6.82 -1.73
CA PRO A 157 5.54 6.28 -1.89
C PRO A 157 5.11 6.33 -3.37
N LEU A 158 5.19 5.19 -4.05
CA LEU A 158 4.84 5.08 -5.47
C LEU A 158 3.33 5.12 -5.68
N VAL A 159 2.60 4.29 -4.94
CA VAL A 159 1.15 4.16 -5.10
C VAL A 159 0.44 4.85 -3.95
N PHE A 160 -0.48 5.76 -4.32
CA PHE A 160 -1.51 6.25 -3.41
C PHE A 160 -2.72 5.34 -3.54
N ASP A 161 -2.95 4.51 -2.55
CA ASP A 161 -4.16 3.74 -2.42
C ASP A 161 -5.04 4.32 -1.30
N THR A 162 -6.33 4.15 -1.41
CA THR A 162 -7.27 4.40 -0.33
C THR A 162 -8.37 3.36 -0.36
N TRP A 163 -8.91 3.09 0.81
CA TRP A 163 -10.01 2.19 0.97
C TRP A 163 -11.32 2.96 1.02
N GLY A 164 -12.36 2.40 0.44
CA GLY A 164 -13.69 2.97 0.47
C GLY A 164 -14.73 1.95 0.09
N THR A 165 -15.91 2.40 -0.24
CA THR A 165 -17.07 1.54 -0.52
C THR A 165 -17.39 1.56 -2.00
N TRP A 166 -17.39 0.38 -2.61
CA TRP A 166 -17.75 0.19 -4.01
C TRP A 166 -19.23 -0.11 -4.16
N TYR A 167 -19.83 0.36 -5.27
CA TYR A 167 -21.18 0.07 -5.71
C TYR A 167 -21.25 -0.01 -7.24
N ASP A 168 -22.30 -0.62 -7.82
CA ASP A 168 -22.52 -0.62 -9.27
C ASP A 168 -23.39 0.59 -9.65
N ARG A 169 -22.78 1.57 -10.31
CA ARG A 169 -23.42 2.82 -10.75
C ARG A 169 -24.59 2.56 -11.68
N ALA A 170 -24.40 1.70 -12.72
CA ALA A 170 -25.43 1.40 -13.70
C ALA A 170 -26.66 0.72 -13.04
N TRP A 171 -26.41 -0.17 -12.07
CA TRP A 171 -27.50 -0.81 -11.33
C TRP A 171 -28.22 0.19 -10.42
N PHE A 172 -27.49 1.06 -9.73
CA PHE A 172 -28.09 2.11 -8.88
C PHE A 172 -28.96 3.07 -9.67
N GLU A 173 -28.47 3.54 -10.84
CA GLU A 173 -29.26 4.40 -11.73
C GLU A 173 -30.52 3.71 -12.23
N LYS A 174 -30.39 2.46 -12.70
CA LYS A 174 -31.50 1.66 -13.23
C LYS A 174 -32.62 1.43 -12.18
N GLU A 175 -32.25 1.11 -10.94
CA GLU A 175 -33.19 0.80 -9.87
C GLU A 175 -33.63 2.07 -9.11
N GLY A 176 -32.96 3.21 -9.33
CA GLY A 176 -33.23 4.48 -8.67
C GLY A 176 -32.80 4.47 -7.21
N PHE A 177 -31.69 3.81 -6.88
CA PHE A 177 -31.08 3.87 -5.56
C PHE A 177 -30.27 5.16 -5.43
N GLU A 178 -30.32 5.78 -4.25
CA GLU A 178 -29.49 6.94 -3.93
C GLU A 178 -28.09 6.50 -3.50
N VAL A 179 -27.05 7.15 -4.05
CA VAL A 179 -25.65 6.94 -3.60
C VAL A 179 -25.49 7.61 -2.24
N PRO A 180 -25.07 6.90 -1.19
CA PRO A 180 -24.97 7.46 0.15
C PRO A 180 -23.79 8.43 0.30
N THR A 181 -23.97 9.46 1.14
CA THR A 181 -22.98 10.49 1.45
C THR A 181 -22.61 10.56 2.94
N ASP A 182 -23.40 9.91 3.80
CA ASP A 182 -23.28 9.89 5.25
C ASP A 182 -23.99 8.65 5.82
N PHE A 183 -23.92 8.43 7.12
CA PHE A 183 -24.46 7.22 7.74
C PHE A 183 -25.98 7.09 7.61
N ASP A 184 -26.73 8.20 7.76
CA ASP A 184 -28.18 8.16 7.67
C ASP A 184 -28.64 7.79 6.24
N SER A 185 -28.03 8.40 5.22
CA SER A 185 -28.29 8.09 3.81
C SER A 185 -27.82 6.67 3.44
N PHE A 186 -26.73 6.19 4.07
CA PHE A 186 -26.26 4.82 3.88
C PHE A 186 -27.25 3.78 4.42
N MET A 187 -27.71 3.96 5.65
CA MET A 187 -28.75 3.08 6.23
C MET A 187 -30.02 3.09 5.38
N LYS A 188 -30.47 4.27 4.94
CA LYS A 188 -31.63 4.42 4.06
C LYS A 188 -31.44 3.68 2.74
N SER A 189 -30.30 3.87 2.07
CA SER A 189 -30.00 3.19 0.81
C SER A 189 -29.97 1.67 0.98
N MET A 190 -29.31 1.18 2.04
CA MET A 190 -29.27 -0.25 2.36
C MET A 190 -30.68 -0.83 2.65
N GLU A 191 -31.52 -0.11 3.39
CA GLU A 191 -32.91 -0.53 3.66
C GLU A 191 -33.72 -0.60 2.35
N GLU A 192 -33.62 0.38 1.47
CA GLU A 192 -34.28 0.38 0.17
C GLU A 192 -33.83 -0.81 -0.69
N ILE A 193 -32.52 -1.07 -0.78
CA ILE A 193 -31.96 -2.20 -1.51
C ILE A 193 -32.47 -3.52 -0.95
N LYS A 194 -32.41 -3.69 0.36
CA LYS A 194 -32.92 -4.89 1.03
C LYS A 194 -34.40 -5.14 0.73
N ASN A 195 -35.24 -4.08 0.75
CA ASN A 195 -36.66 -4.18 0.50
C ASN A 195 -37.02 -4.41 -0.99
N LYS A 196 -36.25 -3.78 -1.94
CA LYS A 196 -36.54 -3.88 -3.38
C LYS A 196 -35.90 -5.11 -4.01
N ALA A 197 -34.62 -5.39 -3.69
CA ALA A 197 -33.86 -6.48 -4.29
C ALA A 197 -33.93 -7.78 -3.47
N GLY A 198 -34.27 -7.71 -2.18
CA GLY A 198 -34.39 -8.89 -1.31
C GLY A 198 -33.05 -9.49 -0.88
N ILE A 199 -31.97 -8.69 -0.94
CA ILE A 199 -30.61 -9.08 -0.58
C ILE A 199 -30.15 -8.39 0.71
N ASN A 200 -29.11 -8.92 1.35
CA ASN A 200 -28.38 -8.21 2.39
C ASN A 200 -27.39 -7.25 1.70
N PRO A 201 -27.49 -5.93 1.91
CA PRO A 201 -26.86 -4.97 1.01
C PRO A 201 -25.33 -4.88 1.11
N LEU A 202 -24.73 -5.24 2.26
CA LEU A 202 -23.30 -5.04 2.50
C LEU A 202 -22.58 -6.36 2.73
N VAL A 203 -21.51 -6.58 1.97
CA VAL A 203 -20.59 -7.71 2.14
C VAL A 203 -19.19 -7.22 2.46
N THR A 204 -18.46 -8.01 3.26
CA THR A 204 -17.02 -7.85 3.48
C THR A 204 -16.38 -9.22 3.71
N SER A 205 -15.04 -9.28 3.74
CA SER A 205 -14.33 -10.51 4.02
C SER A 205 -14.33 -10.84 5.51
N GLY A 206 -15.01 -11.91 5.90
CA GLY A 206 -14.97 -12.37 7.29
C GLY A 206 -13.70 -13.11 7.68
N GLN A 207 -13.00 -13.71 6.71
CA GLN A 207 -11.69 -14.31 6.94
C GLN A 207 -10.59 -13.25 7.11
N HIS A 208 -10.86 -12.02 6.63
CA HIS A 208 -9.97 -10.87 6.71
C HIS A 208 -10.72 -9.62 7.21
N PRO A 209 -11.07 -9.56 8.50
CA PRO A 209 -11.89 -8.47 9.06
C PRO A 209 -11.28 -7.07 8.89
N TYR A 210 -9.99 -6.99 8.63
CA TYR A 210 -9.31 -5.73 8.33
C TYR A 210 -9.86 -5.01 7.07
N TYR A 211 -10.57 -5.71 6.18
CA TYR A 211 -11.25 -5.07 5.05
C TYR A 211 -12.31 -4.08 5.51
N PHE A 212 -13.12 -4.46 6.49
CA PHE A 212 -14.10 -3.56 7.07
C PHE A 212 -13.44 -2.51 7.98
N LEU A 213 -12.42 -2.91 8.72
CA LEU A 213 -11.67 -2.01 9.61
C LEU A 213 -11.02 -0.87 8.81
N ARG A 214 -10.31 -1.18 7.71
CA ARG A 214 -9.62 -0.19 6.87
C ARG A 214 -10.58 0.57 5.95
N GLY A 215 -11.55 -0.11 5.33
CA GLY A 215 -12.47 0.49 4.38
C GLY A 215 -13.58 1.32 4.99
N MET A 216 -13.97 1.02 6.22
CA MET A 216 -15.11 1.66 6.87
C MET A 216 -14.75 2.37 8.18
N LEU A 217 -13.99 1.71 9.07
CA LEU A 217 -13.81 2.21 10.43
C LEU A 217 -12.64 3.20 10.55
N TYR A 218 -11.50 2.96 9.91
CA TYR A 218 -10.39 3.93 9.95
C TYR A 218 -10.80 5.30 9.40
N PRO A 219 -11.48 5.41 8.25
CA PRO A 219 -12.00 6.69 7.81
C PRO A 219 -13.00 7.31 8.80
N ALA A 220 -13.88 6.50 9.41
CA ALA A 220 -14.83 7.00 10.41
C ALA A 220 -14.12 7.53 11.66
N PHE A 221 -13.13 6.80 12.17
CA PHE A 221 -12.33 7.23 13.31
C PHE A 221 -11.51 8.48 12.98
N GLY A 222 -10.92 8.52 11.78
CA GLY A 222 -10.16 9.67 11.29
C GLY A 222 -11.03 10.91 11.12
N ALA A 223 -12.23 10.77 10.55
CA ALA A 223 -13.17 11.88 10.38
C ALA A 223 -13.58 12.51 11.72
N ALA A 224 -13.87 11.66 12.74
CA ALA A 224 -14.35 12.12 14.04
C ALA A 224 -13.23 12.47 15.04
N GLY A 225 -12.07 11.83 14.95
CA GLY A 225 -10.99 11.94 15.95
C GLY A 225 -9.63 12.40 15.40
N GLY A 226 -9.48 12.53 14.07
CA GLY A 226 -8.24 12.96 13.43
C GLY A 226 -7.11 11.93 13.47
N ASP A 227 -5.92 12.37 13.06
CA ASP A 227 -4.70 11.57 12.99
C ASP A 227 -4.29 10.98 14.34
N GLU A 228 -4.43 11.76 15.41
CA GLU A 228 -4.00 11.36 16.76
C GLU A 228 -4.79 10.14 17.23
N LEU A 229 -6.14 10.17 17.12
CA LEU A 229 -6.95 9.03 17.50
C LEU A 229 -6.63 7.79 16.66
N LEU A 230 -6.49 7.95 15.34
CA LEU A 230 -6.20 6.82 14.46
C LEU A 230 -4.83 6.21 14.79
N SER A 231 -3.83 7.03 15.04
CA SER A 231 -2.51 6.58 15.49
C SER A 231 -2.57 5.84 16.82
N ASP A 232 -3.31 6.36 17.79
CA ASP A 232 -3.51 5.75 19.12
C ASP A 232 -4.20 4.38 19.01
N LEU A 233 -5.20 4.25 18.14
CA LEU A 233 -5.89 2.97 17.88
C LEU A 233 -4.94 1.94 17.28
N ILE A 234 -4.14 2.33 16.28
CA ILE A 234 -3.21 1.45 15.56
C ILE A 234 -2.06 0.99 16.46
N THR A 235 -1.55 1.87 17.30
CA THR A 235 -0.47 1.56 18.24
C THR A 235 -0.96 0.91 19.53
N GLY A 236 -2.27 0.84 19.73
CA GLY A 236 -2.89 0.27 20.91
C GLY A 236 -2.70 1.13 22.16
N ALA A 237 -2.72 2.46 22.04
CA ALA A 237 -2.59 3.37 23.18
C ALA A 237 -3.68 3.13 24.23
N GLU A 238 -3.35 3.41 25.51
CA GLU A 238 -4.25 3.15 26.63
C GLU A 238 -5.52 3.98 26.55
N GLY A 239 -6.67 3.29 26.59
CA GLY A 239 -8.00 3.92 26.55
C GLY A 239 -8.49 4.32 25.16
N ALA A 240 -7.67 4.21 24.11
CA ALA A 240 -8.06 4.60 22.76
C ALA A 240 -9.28 3.83 22.25
N TRP A 241 -9.30 2.52 22.44
CA TRP A 241 -10.40 1.66 22.01
C TRP A 241 -11.70 1.80 22.83
N THR A 242 -11.65 2.48 23.97
CA THR A 242 -12.82 2.79 24.80
C THR A 242 -13.23 4.28 24.75
N SER A 243 -12.67 5.04 23.81
CA SER A 243 -13.04 6.44 23.59
C SER A 243 -14.50 6.59 23.13
N ASP A 244 -15.09 7.75 23.40
CA ASP A 244 -16.46 8.04 22.97
C ASP A 244 -16.61 7.92 21.44
N VAL A 245 -15.64 8.37 20.66
CA VAL A 245 -15.63 8.28 19.19
C VAL A 245 -15.72 6.82 18.73
N VAL A 246 -14.92 5.95 19.32
CA VAL A 246 -14.97 4.51 19.00
C VAL A 246 -16.32 3.92 19.36
N LEU A 247 -16.80 4.21 20.57
CA LEU A 247 -18.07 3.67 21.04
C LEU A 247 -19.26 4.13 20.16
N GLU A 248 -19.31 5.40 19.78
CA GLU A 248 -20.34 5.93 18.88
C GLU A 248 -20.27 5.31 17.49
N THR A 249 -19.08 5.17 16.92
CA THR A 249 -18.88 4.50 15.63
C THR A 249 -19.29 3.03 15.69
N MET A 250 -18.93 2.31 16.76
CA MET A 250 -19.30 0.90 16.90
C MET A 250 -20.80 0.70 17.14
N LYS A 251 -21.52 1.65 17.71
CA LYS A 251 -23.00 1.63 17.80
C LYS A 251 -23.66 1.72 16.42
N LYS A 252 -23.03 2.42 15.46
CA LYS A 252 -23.50 2.40 14.07
C LYS A 252 -23.36 1.00 13.48
N VAL A 253 -22.23 0.33 13.71
CA VAL A 253 -22.00 -1.07 13.26
C VAL A 253 -23.00 -2.04 13.93
N GLU A 254 -23.24 -1.88 15.22
CA GLU A 254 -24.25 -2.68 15.96
C GLU A 254 -25.65 -2.48 15.37
N THR A 255 -26.02 -1.24 15.02
CA THR A 255 -27.29 -0.94 14.35
C THR A 255 -27.38 -1.63 12.99
N MET A 256 -26.32 -1.56 12.17
CA MET A 256 -26.24 -2.26 10.88
C MET A 256 -26.43 -3.78 11.05
N ALA A 257 -25.82 -4.37 12.07
CA ALA A 257 -25.94 -5.79 12.38
C ALA A 257 -27.37 -6.15 12.84
N ALA A 258 -27.94 -5.37 13.76
CA ALA A 258 -29.30 -5.58 14.29
C ALA A 258 -30.38 -5.49 13.21
N GLU A 259 -30.19 -4.61 12.23
CA GLU A 259 -31.10 -4.46 11.09
C GLU A 259 -30.80 -5.42 9.93
N GLY A 260 -29.79 -6.29 10.09
CA GLY A 260 -29.42 -7.32 9.10
C GLY A 260 -28.94 -6.74 7.77
N MET A 261 -28.07 -5.74 7.82
CA MET A 261 -27.48 -5.12 6.63
C MET A 261 -26.30 -5.92 6.08
N PHE A 262 -25.64 -6.72 6.92
CA PHE A 262 -24.52 -7.56 6.51
C PHE A 262 -24.97 -8.85 5.84
N ASP A 263 -24.16 -9.35 4.93
CA ASP A 263 -24.32 -10.68 4.34
C ASP A 263 -24.32 -11.77 5.43
N THR A 264 -25.25 -12.71 5.34
CA THR A 264 -25.40 -13.76 6.35
C THR A 264 -24.30 -14.81 6.33
N GLY A 265 -23.58 -14.95 5.21
CA GLY A 265 -22.43 -15.84 5.01
C GLY A 265 -21.08 -15.20 5.31
N LEU A 266 -21.07 -13.93 5.65
CA LEU A 266 -19.89 -13.08 5.76
C LEU A 266 -18.72 -13.74 6.54
N GLY A 267 -18.98 -14.43 7.65
CA GLY A 267 -17.95 -15.09 8.46
C GLY A 267 -17.13 -16.17 7.74
N ALA A 268 -17.61 -16.71 6.61
CA ALA A 268 -16.93 -17.73 5.83
C ALA A 268 -16.23 -17.19 4.58
N LEU A 269 -16.54 -15.94 4.17
CA LEU A 269 -16.05 -15.37 2.91
C LEU A 269 -14.60 -14.89 3.04
N ASN A 270 -13.77 -15.24 2.05
CA ASN A 270 -12.51 -14.55 1.82
C ASN A 270 -12.73 -13.27 0.98
N HIS A 271 -11.66 -12.50 0.71
CA HIS A 271 -11.79 -11.23 -0.02
C HIS A 271 -12.33 -11.42 -1.45
N THR A 272 -11.78 -12.37 -2.21
CA THR A 272 -12.23 -12.63 -3.60
C THR A 272 -13.69 -13.07 -3.65
N GLN A 273 -14.14 -13.87 -2.67
CA GLN A 273 -15.56 -14.28 -2.59
C GLN A 273 -16.48 -13.11 -2.25
N SER A 274 -16.07 -12.20 -1.36
CA SER A 274 -16.86 -11.01 -1.06
C SER A 274 -16.95 -10.05 -2.27
N GLN A 275 -15.88 -9.89 -3.01
CA GLN A 275 -15.85 -9.13 -4.26
C GLN A 275 -16.75 -9.78 -5.32
N MET A 276 -16.71 -11.12 -5.45
CA MET A 276 -17.58 -11.84 -6.39
C MET A 276 -19.07 -11.68 -6.04
N ASN A 277 -19.44 -11.75 -4.75
CA ASN A 277 -20.80 -11.52 -4.33
C ASN A 277 -21.30 -10.10 -4.72
N PHE A 278 -20.43 -9.10 -4.60
CA PHE A 278 -20.71 -7.75 -5.07
C PHE A 278 -20.91 -7.71 -6.60
N LEU A 279 -19.99 -8.27 -7.38
CA LEU A 279 -20.08 -8.28 -8.85
C LEU A 279 -21.37 -8.97 -9.38
N LEU A 280 -21.86 -9.99 -8.67
CA LEU A 280 -23.07 -10.73 -9.03
C LEU A 280 -24.34 -10.11 -8.48
N HIS A 281 -24.29 -8.97 -7.80
CA HIS A 281 -25.41 -8.32 -7.10
C HIS A 281 -26.05 -9.20 -6.02
N ASP A 282 -25.32 -10.15 -5.45
CA ASP A 282 -25.72 -10.83 -4.21
C ASP A 282 -25.67 -9.85 -3.02
N ASN A 283 -24.81 -8.82 -3.15
CA ASN A 283 -24.71 -7.68 -2.28
C ASN A 283 -24.50 -6.39 -3.10
N ALA A 284 -24.86 -5.23 -2.55
CA ALA A 284 -24.80 -3.95 -3.25
C ALA A 284 -23.52 -3.15 -2.99
N PHE A 285 -22.94 -3.34 -1.81
CA PHE A 285 -21.76 -2.61 -1.36
C PHE A 285 -20.67 -3.55 -0.86
N VAL A 286 -19.41 -3.21 -1.17
CA VAL A 286 -18.22 -3.90 -0.68
C VAL A 286 -17.11 -2.89 -0.35
N PRO A 287 -16.57 -2.89 0.89
CA PRO A 287 -15.42 -2.06 1.23
C PRO A 287 -14.12 -2.73 0.77
N VAL A 288 -13.43 -2.11 -0.18
CA VAL A 288 -12.15 -2.59 -0.77
C VAL A 288 -11.32 -1.38 -1.23
N GLY A 289 -10.02 -1.53 -1.43
CA GLY A 289 -9.15 -0.52 -2.05
C GLY A 289 -9.31 -0.44 -3.57
N PHE A 290 -8.51 0.41 -4.22
CA PHE A 290 -8.61 0.67 -5.67
C PHE A 290 -8.28 -0.52 -6.57
N TRP A 291 -7.67 -1.57 -6.05
CA TRP A 291 -7.33 -2.76 -6.85
C TRP A 291 -8.52 -3.61 -7.30
N LEU A 292 -9.73 -3.42 -6.70
CA LEU A 292 -10.91 -4.25 -6.98
C LEU A 292 -11.20 -4.43 -8.49
N PRO A 293 -11.32 -3.36 -9.31
CA PRO A 293 -11.66 -3.53 -10.71
C PRO A 293 -10.60 -4.29 -11.50
N ASN A 294 -9.33 -4.09 -11.19
CA ASN A 294 -8.24 -4.76 -11.89
C ASN A 294 -8.07 -6.22 -11.41
N GLU A 295 -8.14 -6.47 -10.10
CA GLU A 295 -8.08 -7.83 -9.55
C GLU A 295 -9.20 -8.72 -10.10
N MET A 296 -10.40 -8.17 -10.29
CA MET A 296 -11.57 -8.90 -10.76
C MET A 296 -11.84 -8.74 -12.26
N ALA A 297 -10.90 -8.20 -13.03
CA ALA A 297 -11.10 -7.82 -14.45
C ALA A 297 -11.69 -8.93 -15.33
N ASN A 298 -11.37 -10.20 -15.06
CA ASN A 298 -11.87 -11.34 -15.82
C ASN A 298 -13.29 -11.80 -15.42
N ASP A 299 -13.81 -11.29 -14.32
CA ASP A 299 -15.07 -11.73 -13.71
C ASP A 299 -16.14 -10.62 -13.71
N ILE A 300 -15.83 -9.43 -14.26
CA ILE A 300 -16.75 -8.29 -14.31
C ILE A 300 -17.90 -8.62 -15.26
N PRO A 301 -19.17 -8.61 -14.81
CA PRO A 301 -20.31 -8.83 -15.67
C PRO A 301 -20.51 -7.71 -16.70
N ASP A 302 -21.07 -8.07 -17.87
CA ASP A 302 -21.43 -7.08 -18.89
C ASP A 302 -22.42 -6.02 -18.32
N GLY A 303 -22.05 -4.76 -18.44
CA GLY A 303 -22.89 -3.62 -18.04
C GLY A 303 -22.75 -3.19 -16.59
N LEU A 304 -21.85 -3.81 -15.80
CA LEU A 304 -21.46 -3.30 -14.49
C LEU A 304 -20.57 -2.07 -14.68
N GLU A 305 -20.89 -1.00 -13.97
CA GLU A 305 -20.10 0.23 -13.93
C GLU A 305 -19.68 0.54 -12.48
N PHE A 306 -18.39 0.49 -12.23
CA PHE A 306 -17.86 0.78 -10.90
C PHE A 306 -18.12 2.22 -10.49
N GLY A 307 -18.64 2.40 -9.27
CA GLY A 307 -18.68 3.64 -8.53
C GLY A 307 -17.94 3.45 -7.20
N PHE A 308 -17.25 4.48 -6.75
CA PHE A 308 -16.51 4.49 -5.51
C PHE A 308 -16.93 5.67 -4.66
N ILE A 309 -17.12 5.45 -3.36
CA ILE A 309 -17.36 6.49 -2.36
C ILE A 309 -16.43 6.28 -1.16
N PRO A 310 -16.04 7.34 -0.45
CA PRO A 310 -15.42 7.21 0.87
C PRO A 310 -16.33 6.44 1.83
N SER A 311 -15.79 6.03 2.98
CA SER A 311 -16.64 5.43 4.02
C SER A 311 -17.80 6.35 4.39
N PRO A 312 -19.07 5.95 4.23
CA PRO A 312 -20.22 6.78 4.57
C PRO A 312 -20.63 6.61 6.04
N MET A 313 -19.65 6.56 6.95
CA MET A 313 -19.91 6.33 8.38
C MET A 313 -19.97 7.61 9.23
N GLN A 314 -19.64 8.78 8.66
CA GLN A 314 -19.75 10.07 9.34
C GLN A 314 -21.23 10.49 9.49
N ASP A 315 -21.49 11.42 10.41
CA ASP A 315 -22.81 11.99 10.59
C ASP A 315 -23.15 12.99 9.46
N ALA A 316 -24.43 13.23 9.23
CA ALA A 316 -24.88 14.12 8.17
C ALA A 316 -24.33 15.55 8.35
N GLY A 317 -23.63 16.04 7.33
CA GLY A 317 -23.00 17.37 7.32
C GLY A 317 -21.61 17.41 7.93
N GLU A 318 -21.09 16.29 8.43
CA GLU A 318 -19.68 16.17 8.84
C GLU A 318 -18.82 15.73 7.64
N PRO A 319 -17.55 16.15 7.59
CA PRO A 319 -16.65 15.72 6.52
C PRO A 319 -16.35 14.22 6.61
N TYR A 320 -16.10 13.60 5.46
CA TYR A 320 -15.50 12.27 5.42
C TYR A 320 -13.97 12.36 5.56
N ALA A 321 -13.32 11.27 5.86
CA ALA A 321 -11.87 11.20 5.85
C ALA A 321 -11.34 10.29 4.74
N ILE A 322 -10.19 10.67 4.18
CA ILE A 322 -9.36 9.81 3.34
C ILE A 322 -8.18 9.31 4.18
N VAL A 323 -8.04 8.01 4.25
CA VAL A 323 -6.91 7.35 4.94
C VAL A 323 -6.05 6.68 3.88
N PRO A 324 -4.90 7.26 3.53
CA PRO A 324 -4.03 6.69 2.50
C PRO A 324 -3.39 5.39 2.97
N ASP A 325 -3.27 4.44 2.05
CA ASP A 325 -2.51 3.19 2.20
C ASP A 325 -1.46 3.15 1.10
N LEU A 326 -0.23 3.51 1.44
CA LEU A 326 0.84 3.75 0.48
C LEU A 326 1.61 2.47 0.18
N ARG A 327 2.05 2.34 -1.08
CA ARG A 327 2.95 1.27 -1.53
C ARG A 327 4.25 1.88 -2.00
N PRO A 328 5.33 1.77 -1.21
CA PRO A 328 6.58 2.46 -1.54
C PRO A 328 7.47 1.65 -2.49
N LEU A 329 8.30 2.41 -3.20
CA LEU A 329 9.45 1.95 -3.98
C LEU A 329 10.73 2.33 -3.24
N ALA A 330 11.68 1.42 -3.12
CA ALA A 330 12.92 1.65 -2.41
C ALA A 330 14.13 1.10 -3.17
N ILE A 331 15.31 1.56 -2.80
CA ILE A 331 16.59 1.04 -3.26
C ILE A 331 17.22 0.27 -2.10
N ALA A 332 17.78 -0.90 -2.37
CA ALA A 332 18.46 -1.67 -1.34
C ALA A 332 19.78 -0.99 -0.90
N GLU A 333 20.10 -1.07 0.39
CA GLU A 333 21.37 -0.54 0.91
C GLU A 333 22.59 -1.23 0.25
N ASN A 334 22.47 -2.53 -0.03
CA ASN A 334 23.49 -3.33 -0.68
C ASN A 334 23.18 -3.57 -2.17
N ALA A 335 22.57 -2.59 -2.85
CA ALA A 335 22.36 -2.65 -4.29
C ALA A 335 23.70 -2.82 -5.03
N GLU A 336 23.76 -3.73 -5.99
CA GLU A 336 24.98 -3.92 -6.80
C GLU A 336 25.16 -2.80 -7.81
N ASN A 337 24.03 -2.20 -8.29
CA ASN A 337 24.02 -1.10 -9.25
C ASN A 337 23.18 0.10 -8.76
N PRO A 338 23.60 0.81 -7.71
CA PRO A 338 22.81 1.89 -7.12
C PRO A 338 22.55 3.07 -8.06
N GLU A 339 23.43 3.34 -9.02
CA GLU A 339 23.25 4.44 -9.98
C GLU A 339 22.15 4.11 -11.01
N ALA A 340 22.11 2.87 -11.52
CA ALA A 340 21.00 2.43 -12.37
C ALA A 340 19.68 2.34 -11.60
N ALA A 341 19.74 1.93 -10.32
CA ALA A 341 18.56 1.90 -9.44
C ALA A 341 17.98 3.31 -9.23
N LYS A 342 18.82 4.30 -8.92
CA LYS A 342 18.40 5.71 -8.80
C LYS A 342 17.81 6.24 -10.10
N ALA A 343 18.47 5.96 -11.22
CA ALA A 343 17.97 6.38 -12.53
C ALA A 343 16.61 5.76 -12.87
N PHE A 344 16.38 4.49 -12.53
CA PHE A 344 15.09 3.83 -12.72
C PHE A 344 14.00 4.45 -11.83
N VAL A 345 14.31 4.70 -10.56
CA VAL A 345 13.36 5.34 -9.64
C VAL A 345 13.00 6.75 -10.13
N GLU A 346 13.99 7.55 -10.53
CA GLU A 346 13.77 8.89 -11.10
C GLU A 346 12.94 8.83 -12.40
N PHE A 347 13.21 7.85 -13.26
CA PHE A 347 12.53 7.65 -14.52
C PHE A 347 11.03 7.36 -14.34
N VAL A 348 10.65 6.57 -13.34
CA VAL A 348 9.24 6.23 -13.12
C VAL A 348 8.46 7.29 -12.35
N PHE A 349 9.12 8.17 -11.59
CA PHE A 349 8.46 9.25 -10.86
C PHE A 349 8.28 10.49 -11.74
N THR A 350 7.50 10.36 -12.82
CA THR A 350 7.08 11.47 -13.68
C THR A 350 5.56 11.49 -13.82
N ARG A 351 5.00 12.63 -14.23
CA ARG A 351 3.54 12.73 -14.43
C ARG A 351 3.03 11.89 -15.59
N ASP A 352 3.86 11.65 -16.61
CA ASP A 352 3.52 10.75 -17.72
C ASP A 352 3.40 9.31 -17.24
N TYR A 353 4.33 8.81 -16.41
CA TYR A 353 4.22 7.48 -15.80
C TYR A 353 3.13 7.40 -14.75
N ALA A 354 2.81 8.49 -14.06
CA ALA A 354 1.66 8.53 -13.16
C ALA A 354 0.33 8.41 -13.91
N MET A 355 0.20 9.04 -15.08
CA MET A 355 -0.95 8.86 -15.96
C MET A 355 -1.02 7.43 -16.49
N SER A 356 0.08 6.90 -17.04
CA SER A 356 0.18 5.51 -17.50
C SER A 356 -0.15 4.52 -16.39
N PHE A 357 0.31 4.76 -15.15
CA PHE A 357 -0.05 3.94 -13.99
C PHE A 357 -1.57 3.87 -13.80
N SER A 358 -2.24 5.02 -13.84
CA SER A 358 -3.69 5.08 -13.68
C SER A 358 -4.45 4.39 -14.83
N GLU A 359 -3.94 4.49 -16.07
CA GLU A 359 -4.51 3.80 -17.23
C GLU A 359 -4.39 2.27 -17.12
N HIS A 360 -3.26 1.77 -16.62
CA HIS A 360 -2.98 0.33 -16.53
C HIS A 360 -3.60 -0.35 -15.32
N THR A 361 -3.66 0.35 -14.20
CA THR A 361 -3.99 -0.25 -12.89
C THR A 361 -5.35 0.15 -12.35
N GLY A 362 -5.92 1.28 -12.85
CA GLY A 362 -7.12 1.88 -12.26
C GLY A 362 -6.87 2.42 -10.84
N ALA A 363 -5.63 2.76 -10.50
CA ALA A 363 -5.21 3.33 -9.23
C ALA A 363 -4.40 4.62 -9.43
N ILE A 364 -4.01 5.29 -8.37
CA ILE A 364 -3.34 6.60 -8.41
C ILE A 364 -1.88 6.43 -8.03
N MET A 365 -0.96 6.93 -8.85
CA MET A 365 0.41 7.15 -8.41
C MET A 365 0.45 8.37 -7.47
N ASN A 366 1.28 8.31 -6.45
CA ASN A 366 1.33 9.33 -5.39
C ASN A 366 2.04 10.61 -5.83
N LEU A 367 1.60 11.19 -6.96
CA LEU A 367 2.10 12.47 -7.48
C LEU A 367 0.96 13.48 -7.64
N THR A 368 1.23 14.72 -7.24
CA THR A 368 0.33 15.87 -7.44
C THR A 368 0.29 16.33 -8.89
N GLU A 369 -0.75 17.11 -9.23
CA GLU A 369 -0.89 17.75 -10.55
C GLU A 369 -1.01 16.77 -11.74
N VAL A 370 -1.48 15.54 -11.50
CA VAL A 370 -1.84 14.60 -12.55
C VAL A 370 -3.33 14.76 -12.85
N ASP A 371 -3.66 15.35 -13.99
CA ASP A 371 -5.05 15.53 -14.42
C ASP A 371 -5.56 14.27 -15.12
N LEU A 372 -6.10 13.35 -14.34
CA LEU A 372 -6.62 12.06 -14.82
C LEU A 372 -7.75 12.19 -15.85
N SER A 373 -8.37 13.38 -15.99
CA SER A 373 -9.43 13.63 -16.99
C SER A 373 -8.89 13.77 -18.42
N GLN A 374 -7.58 13.90 -18.59
CA GLN A 374 -6.95 14.04 -19.90
C GLN A 374 -6.87 12.73 -20.70
N SER A 375 -7.12 11.59 -20.05
CA SER A 375 -7.12 10.28 -20.75
C SER A 375 -8.48 9.61 -20.66
N ASP A 376 -8.98 9.17 -21.81
CA ASP A 376 -10.21 8.37 -21.95
C ASP A 376 -10.01 6.89 -21.57
N LYS A 377 -8.78 6.48 -21.31
CA LYS A 377 -8.46 5.14 -20.78
C LYS A 377 -8.56 5.06 -19.25
N VAL A 378 -8.48 6.21 -18.56
CA VAL A 378 -8.65 6.26 -17.10
C VAL A 378 -10.13 6.02 -16.77
N PRO A 379 -10.44 5.03 -15.90
CA PRO A 379 -11.82 4.76 -15.52
C PRO A 379 -12.51 5.94 -14.83
N VAL A 380 -13.80 6.12 -15.10
CA VAL A 380 -14.59 7.24 -14.55
C VAL A 380 -14.57 7.25 -13.01
N TYR A 381 -14.67 6.09 -12.37
CA TYR A 381 -14.61 6.00 -10.90
C TYR A 381 -13.31 6.58 -10.33
N LEU A 382 -12.18 6.41 -11.07
CA LEU A 382 -10.89 6.91 -10.59
C LEU A 382 -10.79 8.44 -10.71
N THR A 383 -11.32 9.01 -11.78
CA THR A 383 -11.42 10.47 -11.92
C THR A 383 -12.29 11.08 -10.81
N GLU A 384 -13.41 10.45 -10.48
CA GLU A 384 -14.27 10.88 -9.38
C GLU A 384 -13.60 10.71 -8.00
N ALA A 385 -12.95 9.57 -7.76
CA ALA A 385 -12.20 9.33 -6.54
C ALA A 385 -11.04 10.32 -6.37
N ASN A 386 -10.32 10.64 -7.45
CA ASN A 386 -9.28 11.65 -7.42
C ASN A 386 -9.83 13.05 -7.05
N ALA A 387 -11.02 13.41 -7.52
CA ALA A 387 -11.68 14.63 -7.10
C ALA A 387 -12.04 14.63 -5.60
N MET A 388 -12.50 13.49 -5.07
CA MET A 388 -12.79 13.33 -3.64
C MET A 388 -11.53 13.41 -2.78
N ILE A 389 -10.42 12.82 -3.23
CA ILE A 389 -9.11 12.87 -2.55
C ILE A 389 -8.59 14.31 -2.46
N ASN A 390 -8.83 15.10 -3.48
CA ASN A 390 -8.40 16.50 -3.55
C ASN A 390 -9.45 17.50 -3.05
N ASP A 391 -10.56 17.05 -2.46
CA ASP A 391 -11.59 17.92 -1.88
C ASP A 391 -11.03 18.60 -0.61
N PRO A 392 -10.94 19.94 -0.57
CA PRO A 392 -10.41 20.65 0.60
C PRO A 392 -11.33 20.62 1.82
N GLU A 393 -12.59 20.19 1.67
CA GLU A 393 -13.56 20.11 2.76
C GLU A 393 -13.48 18.75 3.51
N GLN A 394 -12.74 17.78 2.98
CA GLN A 394 -12.53 16.49 3.63
C GLN A 394 -11.45 16.55 4.72
N VAL A 395 -11.46 15.57 5.62
CA VAL A 395 -10.37 15.33 6.56
C VAL A 395 -9.30 14.47 5.89
N GLN A 396 -8.10 15.00 5.75
CA GLN A 396 -6.95 14.21 5.29
C GLN A 396 -6.18 13.65 6.47
N ILE A 397 -5.88 12.35 6.42
CA ILE A 397 -5.06 11.66 7.40
C ILE A 397 -3.66 11.53 6.80
N TYR A 398 -2.79 12.47 7.11
CA TYR A 398 -1.44 12.53 6.51
C TYR A 398 -0.43 11.59 7.17
N HIS A 399 -0.64 11.25 8.43
CA HIS A 399 0.23 10.30 9.08
C HIS A 399 -0.09 8.92 8.55
N LYS A 400 0.86 8.34 7.82
CA LYS A 400 0.82 6.93 7.48
C LYS A 400 0.71 6.16 8.80
N PRO A 401 -0.47 5.65 9.14
CA PRO A 401 -0.50 4.72 10.24
C PRO A 401 0.30 3.51 9.76
N HIS A 402 1.35 3.16 10.46
CA HIS A 402 1.97 1.87 10.27
C HIS A 402 0.86 0.81 10.32
N PRO A 403 0.90 -0.25 9.50
CA PRO A 403 -0.10 -1.30 9.61
C PRO A 403 -0.17 -1.73 11.08
N MET A 404 -1.39 -1.86 11.60
CA MET A 404 -1.57 -2.40 12.94
C MET A 404 -0.84 -3.74 13.03
N SER A 405 -0.09 -3.95 14.09
CA SER A 405 0.57 -5.25 14.32
C SER A 405 -0.45 -6.39 14.29
N ALA A 406 -0.10 -7.51 13.67
CA ALA A 406 -0.97 -8.68 13.59
C ALA A 406 -1.39 -9.19 14.98
N ASP A 407 -0.54 -9.01 16.00
CA ASP A 407 -0.81 -9.38 17.39
C ASP A 407 -1.93 -8.53 18.02
N LEU A 408 -2.13 -7.31 17.52
CA LEU A 408 -3.22 -6.40 17.90
C LEU A 408 -4.41 -6.52 16.95
N GLU A 409 -4.19 -6.54 15.64
CA GLU A 409 -5.24 -6.56 14.62
C GLU A 409 -6.10 -7.83 14.69
N THR A 410 -5.50 -9.00 14.91
CA THR A 410 -6.20 -10.28 14.94
C THR A 410 -7.28 -10.34 16.04
N PRO A 411 -7.00 -10.07 17.31
CA PRO A 411 -8.05 -10.11 18.35
C PRO A 411 -9.11 -9.02 18.18
N ILE A 412 -8.74 -7.84 17.67
CA ILE A 412 -9.70 -6.77 17.36
C ILE A 412 -10.60 -7.19 16.19
N GLY A 413 -10.03 -7.76 15.13
CA GLY A 413 -10.78 -8.28 14.00
C GLY A 413 -11.77 -9.38 14.40
N ASN A 414 -11.40 -10.28 15.31
CA ASN A 414 -12.31 -11.30 15.84
C ASN A 414 -13.47 -10.71 16.64
N ALA A 415 -13.23 -9.67 17.44
CA ALA A 415 -14.28 -8.95 18.15
C ALA A 415 -15.19 -8.21 17.16
N LEU A 416 -14.63 -7.56 16.13
CA LEU A 416 -15.38 -6.89 15.07
C LEU A 416 -16.30 -7.87 14.33
N MET A 417 -15.80 -9.05 13.98
CA MET A 417 -16.63 -10.11 13.39
C MET A 417 -17.79 -10.52 14.30
N SER A 418 -17.54 -10.64 15.60
CA SER A 418 -18.61 -10.97 16.56
C SER A 418 -19.68 -9.91 16.61
N LEU A 419 -19.31 -8.63 16.55
CA LEU A 419 -20.25 -7.50 16.49
C LEU A 419 -21.05 -7.50 15.17
N MET A 420 -20.40 -7.63 14.03
CA MET A 420 -21.07 -7.66 12.71
C MET A 420 -22.05 -8.84 12.56
N LEU A 421 -21.77 -9.95 13.24
CA LEU A 421 -22.66 -11.11 13.30
C LEU A 421 -23.77 -10.98 14.37
N GLY A 422 -23.85 -9.86 15.10
CA GLY A 422 -24.84 -9.62 16.14
C GLY A 422 -24.64 -10.43 17.44
N ASN A 423 -23.42 -10.93 17.65
CA ASN A 423 -23.08 -11.74 18.84
C ASN A 423 -22.40 -10.90 19.95
N MET A 424 -22.25 -9.61 19.76
CA MET A 424 -21.54 -8.70 20.67
C MET A 424 -22.17 -7.30 20.56
N THR A 425 -22.16 -6.53 21.64
CA THR A 425 -22.58 -5.11 21.62
C THR A 425 -21.36 -4.21 21.31
N ALA A 426 -21.63 -2.93 21.03
CA ALA A 426 -20.57 -1.93 20.83
C ALA A 426 -19.70 -1.75 22.09
N GLU A 427 -20.31 -1.77 23.27
CA GLU A 427 -19.60 -1.68 24.54
C GLU A 427 -18.70 -2.91 24.78
N GLU A 428 -19.21 -4.12 24.53
CA GLU A 428 -18.44 -5.37 24.65
C GLU A 428 -17.28 -5.41 23.64
N PHE A 429 -17.48 -4.88 22.42
CA PHE A 429 -16.40 -4.72 21.43
C PHE A 429 -15.31 -3.78 21.97
N ALA A 430 -15.67 -2.58 22.45
CA ALA A 430 -14.71 -1.60 22.95
C ALA A 430 -13.88 -2.18 24.11
N GLU A 431 -14.51 -2.89 25.06
CA GLU A 431 -13.83 -3.58 26.15
C GLU A 431 -12.88 -4.69 25.65
N ALA A 432 -13.30 -5.47 24.66
CA ALA A 432 -12.49 -6.54 24.07
C ALA A 432 -11.27 -6.00 23.32
N ALA A 433 -11.47 -4.93 22.54
CA ALA A 433 -10.41 -4.25 21.80
C ALA A 433 -9.38 -3.60 22.74
N GLU A 434 -9.82 -2.88 23.78
CA GLU A 434 -8.94 -2.28 24.79
C GLU A 434 -8.17 -3.36 25.56
N LYS A 435 -8.80 -4.48 25.87
CA LYS A 435 -8.10 -5.63 26.48
C LYS A 435 -7.03 -6.21 25.56
N ALA A 436 -7.27 -6.28 24.26
CA ALA A 436 -6.28 -6.71 23.29
C ALA A 436 -5.11 -5.72 23.22
N ALA A 437 -5.42 -4.41 23.19
CA ALA A 437 -4.42 -3.34 23.22
C ALA A 437 -3.57 -3.38 24.50
N ALA A 438 -4.19 -3.61 25.67
CA ALA A 438 -3.48 -3.77 26.94
C ALA A 438 -2.55 -5.00 26.93
N ALA A 439 -2.95 -6.10 26.31
CA ALA A 439 -2.11 -7.28 26.18
C ALA A 439 -0.94 -7.07 25.21
N TYR A 440 -1.14 -6.31 24.16
CA TYR A 440 -0.12 -5.94 23.17
C TYR A 440 0.97 -5.01 23.78
N ARG A 441 0.59 -4.07 24.64
CA ARG A 441 1.52 -3.16 25.35
C ARG A 441 2.40 -3.84 26.40
N ASN A 442 2.10 -5.06 26.88
CA ASN A 442 2.82 -5.79 27.93
C ASN A 442 3.73 -6.89 27.37
#